data_e3381e6eb14bfe28d861499df87a23ba
#
_entry.id   e3381e6eb14bfe28d861499df87a23ba
#
_cell.length_a   1.000
_cell.length_b   1.000
_cell.length_c   1.000
_cell.angle_alpha   90.00
_cell.angle_beta   90.00
_cell.angle_gamma   90.00
#
_symmetry.space_group_name_H-M   'P 1'
#
loop_
_entity.id
_entity.type
_entity.pdbx_description
1 polymer ?
#
loop_
_entity_poly.entity_id
_entity_poly.type
_entity_poly.pdbx_seq_one_letter_code
_entity_poly.pdbx_strand_id
1 'polypeptide(L)'
;GEMAGDHNATAPLTFSHALTAVRFVVGDDMQKGSVTKIALRGVYGKAVYDMDGDSWSAFEETKDFSQTLDKKVDGQPGNEITSGEGTFMMIPQQLPQGAEIEVVFTDDLTGTERTLKADIAGATWPQGKTVTYRISTSSILVVPTFEVTAPEAFTYQGGTSEYSVTSYLAVSREGDATQGVPLAWT
;
A
#
# COMPACT_ATOMS: atom_id res chain seq x y z
N GLY A 1 11.96 25.00 -25.50
CA GLY A 1 12.03 26.46 -25.33
C GLY A 1 13.12 26.78 -24.34
N GLU A 2 14.12 27.56 -24.76
CA GLU A 2 15.12 28.10 -23.85
C GLU A 2 14.44 29.03 -22.87
N MET A 3 14.52 28.71 -21.58
CA MET A 3 14.18 29.66 -20.53
C MET A 3 15.29 30.70 -20.44
N ALA A 4 15.00 31.95 -20.81
CA ALA A 4 15.89 33.05 -20.56
C ALA A 4 16.13 33.14 -19.05
N GLY A 5 17.38 32.94 -18.62
CA GLY A 5 17.74 32.89 -17.19
C GLY A 5 17.64 34.26 -16.56
N ASP A 6 16.54 34.55 -15.90
CA ASP A 6 16.51 35.56 -14.86
C ASP A 6 17.01 34.89 -13.57
N HIS A 7 18.13 35.33 -13.05
CA HIS A 7 18.77 34.76 -11.86
C HIS A 7 17.90 34.83 -10.58
N ASN A 8 16.75 35.47 -10.64
CA ASN A 8 15.78 35.58 -9.54
C ASN A 8 14.46 34.89 -9.83
N ALA A 9 14.32 34.14 -10.95
CA ALA A 9 13.10 33.41 -11.25
C ALA A 9 13.00 32.15 -10.40
N THR A 10 11.97 32.04 -9.58
CA THR A 10 11.62 30.81 -8.86
C THR A 10 10.90 29.88 -9.83
N ALA A 11 11.51 28.73 -10.15
CA ALA A 11 10.83 27.68 -10.89
C ALA A 11 10.03 26.80 -9.92
N PRO A 12 8.70 26.77 -9.97
CA PRO A 12 7.90 25.84 -9.17
C PRO A 12 8.13 24.41 -9.71
N LEU A 13 8.66 23.55 -8.86
CA LEU A 13 8.82 22.14 -9.16
C LEU A 13 7.79 21.35 -8.35
N THR A 14 6.98 20.58 -9.02
CA THR A 14 6.07 19.62 -8.40
C THR A 14 6.64 18.23 -8.52
N PHE A 15 6.77 17.54 -7.38
CA PHE A 15 7.23 16.15 -7.34
C PHE A 15 6.05 15.24 -7.00
N SER A 16 5.88 14.19 -7.80
CA SER A 16 4.92 13.12 -7.55
C SER A 16 5.64 11.81 -7.27
N HIS A 17 5.08 11.01 -6.37
CA HIS A 17 5.62 9.67 -6.15
C HIS A 17 5.24 8.75 -7.30
N ALA A 18 6.23 8.25 -8.01
CA ALA A 18 6.04 7.31 -9.12
C ALA A 18 5.81 5.85 -8.65
N LEU A 19 6.19 5.50 -7.43
CA LEU A 19 6.09 4.16 -6.87
C LEU A 19 4.91 4.01 -5.91
N THR A 20 4.56 2.77 -5.61
CA THR A 20 3.62 2.40 -4.53
C THR A 20 4.41 2.03 -3.28
N ALA A 21 4.04 2.60 -2.14
CA ALA A 21 4.57 2.19 -0.85
C ALA A 21 3.73 1.03 -0.31
N VAL A 22 4.36 -0.12 -0.04
CA VAL A 22 3.70 -1.28 0.56
C VAL A 22 4.23 -1.48 1.97
N ARG A 23 3.34 -1.45 2.95
CA ARG A 23 3.70 -1.58 4.37
C ARG A 23 2.80 -2.57 5.09
N PHE A 24 3.23 -2.97 6.28
CA PHE A 24 2.58 -3.98 7.08
C PHE A 24 2.33 -3.49 8.50
N VAL A 25 1.15 -3.80 9.03
CA VAL A 25 0.74 -3.49 10.40
C VAL A 25 0.12 -4.71 11.07
N VAL A 26 0.07 -4.69 12.39
CA VAL A 26 -0.58 -5.73 13.20
C VAL A 26 -2.09 -5.73 12.94
N GLY A 27 -2.65 -6.90 12.70
CA GLY A 27 -4.09 -7.15 12.53
C GLY A 27 -4.80 -7.42 13.85
N ASP A 28 -6.10 -7.73 13.76
CA ASP A 28 -6.99 -7.77 14.92
C ASP A 28 -6.78 -8.99 15.83
N ASP A 29 -6.28 -10.11 15.30
CA ASP A 29 -6.05 -11.36 16.03
C ASP A 29 -4.57 -11.80 16.05
N MET A 30 -3.66 -10.86 15.86
CA MET A 30 -2.22 -11.13 15.90
C MET A 30 -1.80 -11.48 17.32
N GLN A 31 -1.16 -12.62 17.50
CA GLN A 31 -0.57 -13.01 18.76
C GLN A 31 0.73 -12.26 19.02
N LYS A 32 1.16 -12.23 20.31
CA LYS A 32 2.47 -11.68 20.66
C LYS A 32 3.58 -12.57 20.10
N GLY A 33 4.61 -11.94 19.57
CA GLY A 33 5.71 -12.68 18.97
C GLY A 33 6.69 -11.81 18.20
N SER A 34 7.36 -12.41 17.25
CA SER A 34 8.34 -11.74 16.41
C SER A 34 8.05 -12.01 14.93
N VAL A 35 8.01 -10.96 14.13
CA VAL A 35 8.07 -11.06 12.67
C VAL A 35 9.54 -11.06 12.27
N THR A 36 10.01 -12.14 11.67
CA THR A 36 11.42 -12.32 11.30
C THR A 36 11.68 -12.11 9.82
N LYS A 37 10.64 -12.26 8.98
CA LYS A 37 10.75 -12.04 7.53
C LYS A 37 9.41 -11.67 6.93
N ILE A 38 9.45 -10.79 5.95
CA ILE A 38 8.33 -10.51 5.04
C ILE A 38 8.84 -10.66 3.61
N ALA A 39 8.05 -11.30 2.76
CA ALA A 39 8.30 -11.41 1.34
C ALA A 39 7.05 -11.11 0.50
N LEU A 40 7.26 -10.40 -0.58
CA LEU A 40 6.34 -10.19 -1.69
C LEU A 40 6.83 -11.08 -2.82
N ARG A 41 6.06 -12.10 -3.16
CA ARG A 41 6.46 -13.11 -4.14
C ARG A 41 5.72 -12.93 -5.44
N GLY A 42 6.38 -13.24 -6.54
CA GLY A 42 5.78 -13.31 -7.86
C GLY A 42 5.23 -11.98 -8.37
N VAL A 43 5.74 -10.84 -7.92
CA VAL A 43 5.31 -9.51 -8.36
C VAL A 43 6.21 -8.99 -9.49
N TYR A 44 5.70 -8.11 -10.37
CA TYR A 44 6.55 -7.56 -11.43
C TYR A 44 7.70 -6.75 -10.85
N GLY A 45 8.91 -7.10 -11.27
CA GLY A 45 10.16 -6.47 -10.86
C GLY A 45 10.79 -5.55 -11.90
N LYS A 46 10.19 -5.49 -13.10
CA LYS A 46 10.66 -4.66 -14.20
C LYS A 46 9.47 -4.09 -14.98
N ALA A 47 9.54 -2.82 -15.29
CA ALA A 47 8.57 -2.11 -16.13
C ALA A 47 9.19 -0.84 -16.70
N VAL A 48 8.54 -0.23 -17.67
CA VAL A 48 8.91 1.04 -18.27
C VAL A 48 8.04 2.15 -17.71
N TYR A 49 8.67 3.21 -17.23
CA TYR A 49 8.00 4.43 -16.79
C TYR A 49 8.09 5.50 -17.89
N ASP A 50 6.94 5.99 -18.31
CA ASP A 50 6.82 7.14 -19.21
C ASP A 50 6.74 8.42 -18.36
N MET A 51 7.78 9.23 -18.43
CA MET A 51 7.87 10.49 -17.66
C MET A 51 6.93 11.57 -18.19
N ASP A 52 6.60 11.56 -19.46
CA ASP A 52 5.70 12.56 -20.07
C ASP A 52 4.23 12.22 -19.79
N GLY A 53 3.91 10.93 -19.83
CA GLY A 53 2.56 10.42 -19.57
C GLY A 53 2.30 10.05 -18.10
N ASP A 54 3.30 10.16 -17.22
CA ASP A 54 3.24 9.75 -15.78
C ASP A 54 2.61 8.37 -15.61
N SER A 55 3.09 7.38 -16.37
CA SER A 55 2.47 6.06 -16.43
C SER A 55 3.48 4.92 -16.55
N TRP A 56 3.09 3.74 -16.05
CA TRP A 56 3.86 2.52 -16.09
C TRP A 56 3.31 1.56 -17.13
N SER A 57 4.21 0.90 -17.88
CA SER A 57 3.88 -0.03 -18.95
C SER A 57 4.95 -1.10 -19.13
N ALA A 58 4.75 -2.03 -20.04
CA ALA A 58 5.71 -3.08 -20.40
C ALA A 58 6.23 -3.83 -19.16
N PHE A 59 5.29 -4.33 -18.34
CA PHE A 59 5.61 -5.13 -17.16
C PHE A 59 6.21 -6.46 -17.56
N GLU A 60 7.39 -6.75 -17.04
CA GLU A 60 8.17 -7.94 -17.35
C GLU A 60 8.77 -8.52 -16.06
N GLU A 61 9.17 -9.80 -16.11
CA GLU A 61 9.94 -10.49 -15.08
C GLU A 61 9.35 -10.38 -13.66
N THR A 62 8.56 -11.35 -13.27
CA THR A 62 8.15 -11.48 -11.87
C THR A 62 9.34 -11.83 -10.99
N LYS A 63 9.41 -11.19 -9.81
CA LYS A 63 10.48 -11.36 -8.82
C LYS A 63 9.92 -11.46 -7.42
N ASP A 64 10.76 -11.97 -6.54
CA ASP A 64 10.52 -11.99 -5.11
C ASP A 64 11.32 -10.87 -4.44
N PHE A 65 10.65 -10.11 -3.59
CA PHE A 65 11.26 -9.08 -2.75
C PHE A 65 11.06 -9.46 -1.30
N SER A 66 12.13 -9.48 -0.51
CA SER A 66 12.02 -9.85 0.89
C SER A 66 12.89 -8.99 1.79
N GLN A 67 12.45 -8.85 3.03
CA GLN A 67 13.19 -8.22 4.11
C GLN A 67 13.26 -9.17 5.29
N THR A 68 14.44 -9.27 5.89
CA THR A 68 14.62 -9.89 7.19
C THR A 68 14.43 -8.82 8.25
N LEU A 69 13.65 -9.14 9.25
CA LEU A 69 13.26 -8.26 10.33
C LEU A 69 13.60 -8.91 11.68
N ASP A 70 13.67 -8.09 12.71
CA ASP A 70 13.61 -8.54 14.12
C ASP A 70 12.58 -7.67 14.83
N LYS A 71 11.33 -7.79 14.36
CA LYS A 71 10.24 -6.92 14.82
C LYS A 71 9.37 -7.65 15.83
N LYS A 72 9.50 -7.26 17.10
CA LYS A 72 8.56 -7.66 18.15
C LYS A 72 7.20 -7.04 17.89
N VAL A 73 6.16 -7.86 18.01
CA VAL A 73 4.76 -7.46 17.93
C VAL A 73 4.06 -7.83 19.25
N ASP A 74 3.30 -6.89 19.75
CA ASP A 74 2.59 -6.99 21.03
C ASP A 74 1.13 -7.43 20.89
N GLY A 75 0.70 -7.70 19.65
CA GLY A 75 -0.66 -8.08 19.33
C GLY A 75 -1.65 -6.91 19.28
N GLN A 76 -1.18 -5.65 19.40
CA GLN A 76 -2.06 -4.50 19.32
C GLN A 76 -2.35 -4.13 17.88
N PRO A 77 -3.65 -4.15 17.45
CA PRO A 77 -4.02 -3.82 16.08
C PRO A 77 -3.56 -2.43 15.66
N GLY A 78 -3.07 -2.33 14.43
CA GLY A 78 -2.61 -1.08 13.83
C GLY A 78 -1.17 -0.71 14.14
N ASN A 79 -0.49 -1.37 15.09
CA ASN A 79 0.93 -1.14 15.33
C ASN A 79 1.76 -1.52 14.10
N GLU A 80 2.76 -0.69 13.79
CA GLU A 80 3.58 -0.87 12.59
C GLU A 80 4.52 -2.07 12.73
N ILE A 81 4.51 -2.92 11.71
CA ILE A 81 5.50 -3.98 11.52
C ILE A 81 6.63 -3.45 10.64
N THR A 82 6.29 -2.78 9.53
CA THR A 82 7.25 -2.09 8.69
C THR A 82 6.95 -0.60 8.63
N SER A 83 7.98 0.24 8.78
CA SER A 83 7.89 1.70 8.69
C SER A 83 9.22 2.28 8.21
N GLY A 84 9.20 3.49 7.72
CA GLY A 84 10.39 4.17 7.25
C GLY A 84 11.16 3.34 6.22
N GLU A 85 12.41 3.01 6.51
CA GLU A 85 13.28 2.23 5.63
C GLU A 85 12.80 0.80 5.36
N GLY A 86 11.93 0.25 6.22
CA GLY A 86 11.29 -1.06 6.04
C GLY A 86 10.08 -1.05 5.10
N THR A 87 9.69 0.08 4.54
CA THR A 87 8.62 0.16 3.55
C THR A 87 9.09 -0.38 2.20
N PHE A 88 8.34 -1.30 1.61
CA PHE A 88 8.62 -1.75 0.25
C PHE A 88 8.17 -0.71 -0.76
N MET A 89 9.10 -0.17 -1.53
CA MET A 89 8.79 0.74 -2.64
C MET A 89 8.69 -0.07 -3.93
N MET A 90 7.46 -0.29 -4.39
CA MET A 90 7.15 -1.21 -5.47
C MET A 90 6.67 -0.49 -6.72
N ILE A 91 6.86 -1.13 -7.87
CA ILE A 91 6.30 -0.65 -9.14
C ILE A 91 4.77 -0.73 -9.04
N PRO A 92 4.02 0.37 -9.33
CA PRO A 92 2.58 0.34 -9.43
C PRO A 92 2.13 -0.68 -10.48
N GLN A 93 1.25 -1.59 -10.12
CA GLN A 93 0.89 -2.71 -11.00
C GLN A 93 -0.44 -3.34 -10.61
N GLN A 94 -1.08 -3.99 -11.57
CA GLN A 94 -2.02 -5.06 -11.27
C GLN A 94 -1.20 -6.32 -11.01
N LEU A 95 -1.37 -6.92 -9.86
CA LEU A 95 -0.56 -8.06 -9.42
C LEU A 95 -0.84 -9.28 -10.28
N PRO A 96 0.21 -9.95 -10.80
CA PRO A 96 0.06 -11.10 -11.66
C PRO A 96 -0.46 -12.34 -10.91
N GLN A 97 -0.85 -13.35 -11.64
CA GLN A 97 -1.20 -14.65 -11.07
C GLN A 97 0.00 -15.25 -10.33
N GLY A 98 -0.26 -15.77 -9.14
CA GLY A 98 0.77 -16.29 -8.24
C GLY A 98 1.46 -15.26 -7.37
N ALA A 99 1.01 -14.00 -7.42
CA ALA A 99 1.49 -12.99 -6.47
C ALA A 99 1.01 -13.33 -5.04
N GLU A 100 1.95 -13.45 -4.10
CA GLU A 100 1.70 -13.89 -2.72
C GLU A 100 2.47 -13.02 -1.73
N ILE A 101 1.88 -12.76 -0.57
CA ILE A 101 2.58 -12.30 0.62
C ILE A 101 2.93 -13.48 1.48
N GLU A 102 4.17 -13.52 1.96
CA GLU A 102 4.66 -14.49 2.93
C GLU A 102 5.26 -13.76 4.13
N VAL A 103 4.82 -14.12 5.34
CA VAL A 103 5.32 -13.57 6.60
C VAL A 103 5.76 -14.70 7.52
N VAL A 104 7.00 -14.67 7.96
CA VAL A 104 7.52 -15.60 8.97
C VAL A 104 7.34 -14.97 10.33
N PHE A 105 6.60 -15.65 11.18
CA PHE A 105 6.22 -15.22 12.52
C PHE A 105 6.54 -16.30 13.55
N THR A 106 7.16 -15.91 14.64
CA THR A 106 7.42 -16.79 15.79
C THR A 106 6.57 -16.33 16.96
N ASP A 107 5.72 -17.22 17.45
CA ASP A 107 4.84 -17.00 18.59
C ASP A 107 5.64 -17.00 19.91
N ASP A 108 5.51 -15.96 20.73
CA ASP A 108 6.26 -15.84 21.99
C ASP A 108 5.80 -16.84 23.07
N LEU A 109 4.55 -17.30 23.00
CA LEU A 109 4.01 -18.23 24.01
C LEU A 109 4.47 -19.67 23.77
N THR A 110 4.48 -20.08 22.52
CA THR A 110 4.78 -21.46 22.11
C THR A 110 6.20 -21.64 21.57
N GLY A 111 6.87 -20.55 21.20
CA GLY A 111 8.12 -20.58 20.44
C GLY A 111 7.99 -21.16 19.05
N THR A 112 6.76 -21.34 18.56
CA THR A 112 6.51 -21.98 17.26
C THR A 112 6.65 -20.96 16.14
N GLU A 113 7.50 -21.25 15.17
CA GLU A 113 7.59 -20.49 13.93
C GLU A 113 6.47 -20.93 12.97
N ARG A 114 5.83 -19.97 12.34
CA ARG A 114 4.80 -20.16 11.33
C ARG A 114 5.08 -19.29 10.12
N THR A 115 4.74 -19.80 8.96
CA THR A 115 4.70 -19.01 7.73
C THR A 115 3.26 -18.71 7.39
N LEU A 116 2.90 -17.44 7.49
CA LEU A 116 1.59 -16.93 7.09
C LEU A 116 1.65 -16.56 5.62
N LYS A 117 0.64 -16.93 4.85
CA LYS A 117 0.58 -16.69 3.41
C LYS A 117 -0.76 -16.10 3.01
N ALA A 118 -0.74 -15.19 2.05
CA ALA A 118 -1.95 -14.66 1.43
C ALA A 118 -1.74 -14.47 -0.07
N ASP A 119 -2.67 -15.01 -0.85
CA ASP A 119 -2.78 -14.73 -2.28
C ASP A 119 -3.24 -13.28 -2.47
N ILE A 120 -2.50 -12.54 -3.27
CA ILE A 120 -2.79 -11.14 -3.63
C ILE A 120 -2.91 -10.96 -5.15
N ALA A 121 -2.99 -12.06 -5.91
CA ALA A 121 -3.14 -12.01 -7.34
C ALA A 121 -4.39 -11.19 -7.77
N GLY A 122 -4.25 -10.40 -8.83
CA GLY A 122 -5.32 -9.54 -9.33
C GLY A 122 -5.55 -8.24 -8.56
N ALA A 123 -4.96 -8.09 -7.37
CA ALA A 123 -4.99 -6.83 -6.65
C ALA A 123 -4.21 -5.73 -7.39
N THR A 124 -4.51 -4.48 -7.10
CA THR A 124 -3.83 -3.34 -7.72
C THR A 124 -3.02 -2.56 -6.69
N TRP A 125 -1.77 -2.29 -7.01
CA TRP A 125 -0.93 -1.32 -6.32
C TRP A 125 -0.92 -0.01 -7.09
N PRO A 126 -1.65 1.01 -6.62
CA PRO A 126 -1.79 2.26 -7.34
C PRO A 126 -0.56 3.17 -7.20
N GLN A 127 -0.24 3.91 -8.25
CA GLN A 127 0.86 4.87 -8.26
C GLN A 127 0.68 5.96 -7.22
N GLY A 128 1.78 6.33 -6.54
CA GLY A 128 1.81 7.42 -5.58
C GLY A 128 1.01 7.17 -4.29
N LYS A 129 0.57 5.93 -4.05
CA LYS A 129 -0.24 5.58 -2.88
C LYS A 129 0.49 4.63 -1.95
N THR A 130 -0.03 4.55 -0.72
CA THR A 130 0.40 3.55 0.26
C THR A 130 -0.63 2.44 0.35
N VAL A 131 -0.19 1.21 0.17
CA VAL A 131 -0.98 0.00 0.42
C VAL A 131 -0.53 -0.58 1.75
N THR A 132 -1.48 -0.79 2.67
CA THR A 132 -1.19 -1.33 4.01
C THR A 132 -1.84 -2.69 4.16
N TYR A 133 -1.06 -3.70 4.48
CA TYR A 133 -1.54 -5.03 4.81
C TYR A 133 -1.59 -5.22 6.32
N ARG A 134 -2.72 -5.73 6.83
CA ARG A 134 -2.86 -6.17 8.22
C ARG A 134 -2.51 -7.63 8.33
N ILE A 135 -1.58 -7.95 9.21
CA ILE A 135 -1.13 -9.31 9.46
C ILE A 135 -1.78 -9.82 10.73
N SER A 136 -2.53 -10.88 10.58
CA SER A 136 -3.15 -11.62 11.69
C SER A 136 -2.56 -13.03 11.74
N THR A 137 -2.65 -13.69 12.88
CA THR A 137 -2.16 -15.07 13.02
C THR A 137 -2.90 -16.06 12.10
N SER A 138 -4.15 -15.75 11.75
CA SER A 138 -5.01 -16.56 10.90
C SER A 138 -5.11 -16.07 9.45
N SER A 139 -4.79 -14.78 9.18
CA SER A 139 -4.99 -14.19 7.86
C SER A 139 -4.14 -12.94 7.64
N ILE A 140 -4.00 -12.56 6.37
CA ILE A 140 -3.44 -11.27 5.95
C ILE A 140 -4.53 -10.53 5.18
N LEU A 141 -4.93 -9.36 5.70
CA LEU A 141 -5.99 -8.54 5.12
C LEU A 141 -5.45 -7.18 4.67
N VAL A 142 -6.07 -6.62 3.65
CA VAL A 142 -5.78 -5.26 3.22
C VAL A 142 -6.60 -4.26 4.03
N VAL A 143 -5.97 -3.18 4.43
CA VAL A 143 -6.67 -2.03 4.98
C VAL A 143 -7.19 -1.19 3.83
N PRO A 144 -8.51 -0.96 3.73
CA PRO A 144 -9.04 -0.03 2.74
C PRO A 144 -8.43 1.35 2.94
N THR A 145 -7.92 1.92 1.87
CA THR A 145 -7.47 3.31 1.86
C THR A 145 -8.56 4.15 1.22
N PHE A 146 -9.04 5.15 1.94
CA PHE A 146 -10.02 6.08 1.44
C PHE A 146 -9.31 7.38 1.03
N GLU A 147 -9.56 7.82 -0.17
CA GLU A 147 -9.16 9.14 -0.63
C GLU A 147 -10.42 10.03 -0.67
N VAL A 148 -10.40 11.09 0.09
CA VAL A 148 -11.45 12.11 0.07
C VAL A 148 -10.92 13.30 -0.71
N THR A 149 -11.48 13.54 -1.88
CA THR A 149 -11.18 14.74 -2.64
C THR A 149 -12.05 15.87 -2.10
N ALA A 150 -11.40 16.86 -1.47
CA ALA A 150 -12.10 18.04 -1.01
C ALA A 150 -12.64 18.82 -2.22
N PRO A 151 -13.84 19.38 -2.13
CA PRO A 151 -14.37 20.27 -3.15
C PRO A 151 -13.51 21.55 -3.24
N GLU A 152 -13.61 22.24 -4.35
CA GLU A 152 -13.04 23.57 -4.46
C GLU A 152 -13.56 24.48 -3.33
N ALA A 153 -12.71 25.43 -2.91
CA ALA A 153 -12.97 26.27 -1.75
C ALA A 153 -14.40 26.82 -1.71
N PHE A 154 -15.04 26.71 -0.55
CA PHE A 154 -16.34 27.30 -0.32
C PHE A 154 -16.29 28.80 -0.58
N THR A 155 -17.18 29.27 -1.42
CA THR A 155 -17.40 30.73 -1.52
C THR A 155 -18.26 31.19 -0.36
N TYR A 156 -17.98 32.36 0.13
CA TYR A 156 -18.67 33.01 1.25
C TYR A 156 -20.20 33.12 1.10
N GLN A 157 -20.74 32.92 -0.09
CA GLN A 157 -22.18 33.02 -0.38
C GLN A 157 -23.00 31.74 -0.10
N GLY A 158 -22.37 30.70 0.43
CA GLY A 158 -23.03 29.42 0.65
C GLY A 158 -23.14 28.58 -0.63
N GLY A 159 -23.43 27.32 -0.49
CA GLY A 159 -23.57 26.37 -1.59
C GLY A 159 -23.52 24.95 -1.07
N THR A 160 -23.93 24.02 -1.90
CA THR A 160 -23.70 22.58 -1.68
C THR A 160 -22.44 22.17 -2.42
N SER A 161 -21.57 21.45 -1.73
CA SER A 161 -20.40 20.85 -2.33
C SER A 161 -20.52 19.34 -2.28
N GLU A 162 -20.14 18.68 -3.39
CA GLU A 162 -20.08 17.24 -3.45
C GLU A 162 -18.65 16.77 -3.14
N TYR A 163 -18.54 15.79 -2.24
CA TYR A 163 -17.29 15.12 -1.96
C TYR A 163 -17.28 13.78 -2.69
N SER A 164 -16.24 13.51 -3.44
CA SER A 164 -16.02 12.17 -3.95
C SER A 164 -15.13 11.39 -2.99
N VAL A 165 -15.58 10.20 -2.63
CA VAL A 165 -14.78 9.25 -1.84
C VAL A 165 -14.47 8.07 -2.72
N THR A 166 -13.19 7.83 -2.96
CA THR A 166 -12.73 6.65 -3.70
C THR A 166 -12.05 5.71 -2.71
N SER A 167 -12.55 4.48 -2.62
CA SER A 167 -11.90 3.44 -1.83
C SER A 167 -11.06 2.56 -2.73
N TYR A 168 -9.84 2.27 -2.28
CA TYR A 168 -8.94 1.36 -2.96
C TYR A 168 -8.78 0.09 -2.13
N LEU A 169 -9.23 -1.03 -2.66
CA LEU A 169 -8.96 -2.35 -2.11
C LEU A 169 -7.94 -3.06 -2.98
N ALA A 170 -6.87 -3.46 -2.36
CA ALA A 170 -5.80 -4.14 -3.05
C ALA A 170 -5.98 -5.67 -3.13
N VAL A 171 -7.03 -6.23 -2.54
CA VAL A 171 -7.36 -7.67 -2.63
C VAL A 171 -8.78 -7.83 -3.10
N SER A 172 -8.98 -8.48 -4.24
CA SER A 172 -10.29 -8.96 -4.65
C SER A 172 -10.63 -10.21 -3.83
N ARG A 173 -11.42 -10.05 -2.79
CA ARG A 173 -12.26 -11.14 -2.32
C ARG A 173 -13.65 -10.92 -2.87
N GLU A 174 -14.39 -11.99 -3.18
CA GLU A 174 -15.73 -11.93 -3.71
C GLU A 174 -16.57 -10.84 -3.02
N GLY A 175 -16.87 -9.78 -3.77
CA GLY A 175 -17.64 -8.63 -3.31
C GLY A 175 -16.87 -7.32 -3.54
N ASP A 176 -17.57 -6.36 -4.11
CA ASP A 176 -17.11 -4.99 -4.21
C ASP A 176 -16.96 -4.41 -2.80
N ALA A 177 -15.76 -4.11 -2.40
CA ALA A 177 -15.47 -3.61 -1.07
C ALA A 177 -15.95 -2.18 -0.84
N THR A 178 -16.35 -1.49 -1.89
CA THR A 178 -17.01 -0.19 -1.78
C THR A 178 -18.47 -0.34 -1.33
N GLN A 179 -19.04 -1.53 -1.50
CA GLN A 179 -20.39 -1.84 -1.05
C GLN A 179 -20.38 -2.36 0.39
N GLY A 180 -20.74 -1.53 1.31
CA GLY A 180 -21.01 -1.95 2.68
C GLY A 180 -20.08 -1.47 3.77
N VAL A 181 -19.15 -0.56 3.48
CA VAL A 181 -18.44 0.16 4.54
C VAL A 181 -19.29 1.37 4.96
N PRO A 182 -19.96 1.33 6.13
CA PRO A 182 -20.73 2.47 6.60
C PRO A 182 -19.75 3.60 6.94
N LEU A 183 -19.81 4.70 6.20
CA LEU A 183 -19.12 5.93 6.56
C LEU A 183 -19.96 6.63 7.64
N ALA A 184 -19.50 6.61 8.88
CA ALA A 184 -20.09 7.42 9.93
C ALA A 184 -19.32 8.76 9.98
N TRP A 185 -20.04 9.84 9.76
CA TRP A 185 -19.52 11.19 9.96
C TRP A 185 -19.85 11.62 11.39
N THR A 186 -18.84 12.03 12.14
CA THR A 186 -18.99 12.69 13.44
C THR A 186 -18.65 14.16 13.31
#